data_2d851319c7b4496f342a8d056519fd3c
#
_entry.id   2d851319c7b4496f342a8d056519fd3c
#
_cell.length_a   1.000
_cell.length_b   1.000
_cell.length_c   1.000
_cell.angle_alpha   90.00
_cell.angle_beta   90.00
_cell.angle_gamma   90.00
#
_symmetry.space_group_name_H-M   'P 1'
#
loop_
_entity.id
_entity.type
_entity.pdbx_description
1 polymer ?
#
loop_
_entity_poly.entity_id
_entity_poly.type
_entity_poly.pdbx_seq_one_letter_code
_entity_poly.pdbx_strand_id
1 'polypeptide(L)'
;MGKLIMWNIITLDGYFEGEKSWELPFLEIVWGAEMESFSLAQLNNADYLVFGRITYEGMAAYWKTAEGEIADFMNRLPKIVCSRTMDSADWNNSTLIKENVAEEIAKLKARSNKDMYVFGSANLSETLIKENLFDEYRICVAPIIAGNGRYLFSKGLPERKLSLISSEQLKTGGVIAKYESLK
;
A
#
# COMPACT_ATOMS: atom_id res chain seq x y z
N MET A 1 -4.33 12.66 -15.03
CA MET A 1 -3.11 12.27 -14.31
C MET A 1 -3.53 11.49 -13.08
N GLY A 2 -3.04 10.28 -12.92
CA GLY A 2 -3.37 9.42 -11.80
C GLY A 2 -2.77 9.93 -10.48
N LYS A 3 -3.34 9.47 -9.36
CA LYS A 3 -2.83 9.76 -8.02
C LYS A 3 -1.84 8.70 -7.58
N LEU A 4 -0.87 9.08 -6.74
CA LEU A 4 -0.10 8.13 -5.94
C LEU A 4 -0.78 7.99 -4.58
N ILE A 5 -1.28 6.80 -4.29
CA ILE A 5 -2.11 6.50 -3.12
C ILE A 5 -1.38 5.52 -2.21
N MET A 6 -1.24 5.87 -0.94
CA MET A 6 -0.85 4.93 0.10
C MET A 6 -2.07 4.11 0.51
N TRP A 7 -1.97 2.79 0.51
CA TRP A 7 -2.97 1.89 1.06
C TRP A 7 -2.38 0.95 2.08
N ASN A 8 -2.86 1.03 3.32
CA ASN A 8 -2.43 0.17 4.40
C ASN A 8 -3.56 -0.15 5.37
N ILE A 9 -3.44 -1.29 6.03
CA ILE A 9 -4.23 -1.67 7.19
C ILE A 9 -3.31 -1.57 8.40
N ILE A 10 -3.77 -0.94 9.47
CA ILE A 10 -3.02 -0.78 10.72
C ILE A 10 -3.88 -1.18 11.92
N THR A 11 -3.24 -1.51 13.01
CA THR A 11 -3.91 -1.65 14.31
C THR A 11 -4.33 -0.29 14.88
N LEU A 12 -5.21 -0.26 15.88
CA LEU A 12 -5.63 0.99 16.53
C LEU A 12 -4.46 1.77 17.13
N ASP A 13 -3.43 1.07 17.60
CA ASP A 13 -2.18 1.64 18.14
C ASP A 13 -1.08 1.86 17.08
N GLY A 14 -1.41 1.73 15.78
CA GLY A 14 -0.59 2.24 14.66
C GLY A 14 0.41 1.27 14.04
N TYR A 15 0.39 -0.01 14.40
CA TYR A 15 1.26 -1.01 13.78
C TYR A 15 0.68 -1.52 12.46
N PHE A 16 1.51 -1.64 11.43
CA PHE A 16 1.11 -2.19 10.13
C PHE A 16 1.60 -3.62 9.88
N GLU A 17 2.53 -4.11 10.69
CA GLU A 17 2.97 -5.51 10.77
C GLU A 17 3.39 -5.84 12.20
N GLY A 18 3.45 -7.13 12.52
CA GLY A 18 3.93 -7.62 13.81
C GLY A 18 5.43 -7.41 14.02
N GLU A 19 6.03 -8.17 14.93
CA GLU A 19 7.48 -8.08 15.21
C GLU A 19 8.32 -8.63 14.07
N LYS A 20 7.81 -9.62 13.35
CA LYS A 20 8.46 -10.18 12.17
C LYS A 20 7.91 -9.53 10.91
N SER A 21 8.80 -9.33 9.94
CA SER A 21 8.41 -8.84 8.61
C SER A 21 7.35 -9.76 7.99
N TRP A 22 6.31 -9.14 7.39
CA TRP A 22 5.19 -9.83 6.78
C TRP A 22 4.27 -10.59 7.76
N GLU A 23 4.32 -10.27 9.03
CA GLU A 23 3.39 -10.80 10.04
C GLU A 23 2.17 -9.87 10.14
N LEU A 24 1.04 -10.30 9.56
CA LEU A 24 -0.15 -9.47 9.35
C LEU A 24 -1.41 -10.10 9.98
N PRO A 25 -1.41 -10.45 11.29
CA PRO A 25 -2.49 -11.20 11.91
C PRO A 25 -3.83 -10.43 11.96
N PHE A 26 -3.79 -9.12 11.86
CA PHE A 26 -4.96 -8.25 11.90
C PHE A 26 -5.69 -8.10 10.55
N LEU A 27 -5.13 -8.60 9.44
CA LEU A 27 -5.82 -8.58 8.15
C LEU A 27 -7.13 -9.36 8.19
N GLU A 28 -7.13 -10.53 8.81
CA GLU A 28 -8.32 -11.39 8.92
C GLU A 28 -9.44 -10.71 9.72
N ILE A 29 -9.09 -9.83 10.67
CA ILE A 29 -10.05 -9.12 11.53
C ILE A 29 -10.93 -8.17 10.70
N VAL A 30 -10.36 -7.52 9.68
CA VAL A 30 -11.06 -6.53 8.85
C VAL A 30 -11.54 -7.08 7.53
N TRP A 31 -11.14 -8.33 7.18
CA TRP A 31 -11.53 -8.93 5.90
C TRP A 31 -13.01 -9.33 5.88
N GLY A 32 -13.67 -9.06 4.78
CA GLY A 32 -15.08 -9.35 4.53
C GLY A 32 -15.53 -8.75 3.22
N ALA A 33 -16.79 -8.92 2.87
CA ALA A 33 -17.35 -8.51 1.58
C ALA A 33 -17.16 -7.02 1.25
N GLU A 34 -17.20 -6.16 2.26
CA GLU A 34 -16.99 -4.71 2.09
C GLU A 34 -15.54 -4.38 1.78
N MET A 35 -14.57 -5.02 2.48
CA MET A 35 -13.14 -4.89 2.20
C MET A 35 -12.78 -5.47 0.84
N GLU A 36 -13.38 -6.59 0.45
CA GLU A 36 -13.21 -7.19 -0.88
C GLU A 36 -13.70 -6.22 -1.96
N SER A 37 -14.93 -5.69 -1.84
CA SER A 37 -15.48 -4.71 -2.77
C SER A 37 -14.62 -3.45 -2.87
N PHE A 38 -14.13 -2.96 -1.73
CA PHE A 38 -13.21 -1.82 -1.68
C PHE A 38 -11.91 -2.12 -2.41
N SER A 39 -11.33 -3.30 -2.19
CA SER A 39 -10.08 -3.73 -2.85
C SER A 39 -10.27 -3.86 -4.35
N LEU A 40 -11.35 -4.47 -4.81
CA LEU A 40 -11.68 -4.58 -6.25
C LEU A 40 -11.85 -3.21 -6.90
N ALA A 41 -12.55 -2.28 -6.23
CA ALA A 41 -12.71 -0.92 -6.75
C ALA A 41 -11.37 -0.19 -6.92
N GLN A 42 -10.43 -0.36 -5.98
CA GLN A 42 -9.08 0.18 -6.09
C GLN A 42 -8.32 -0.44 -7.26
N LEU A 43 -8.30 -1.76 -7.35
CA LEU A 43 -7.57 -2.50 -8.38
C LEU A 43 -8.09 -2.22 -9.79
N ASN A 44 -9.40 -2.04 -9.93
CA ASN A 44 -10.02 -1.67 -11.22
C ASN A 44 -9.61 -0.26 -11.70
N ASN A 45 -9.29 0.64 -10.75
CA ASN A 45 -8.81 2.00 -11.04
C ASN A 45 -7.27 2.12 -10.94
N ALA A 46 -6.54 1.02 -10.97
CA ALA A 46 -5.08 1.01 -10.87
C ALA A 46 -4.41 0.96 -12.26
N ASP A 47 -3.35 1.77 -12.43
CA ASP A 47 -2.35 1.60 -13.50
C ASP A 47 -1.14 0.80 -13.00
N TYR A 48 -0.73 1.02 -11.74
CA TYR A 48 0.44 0.37 -11.15
C TYR A 48 0.21 -0.01 -9.70
N LEU A 49 0.76 -1.16 -9.31
CA LEU A 49 0.96 -1.58 -7.92
C LEU A 49 2.43 -1.34 -7.57
N VAL A 50 2.69 -0.67 -6.45
CA VAL A 50 4.05 -0.24 -6.07
C VAL A 50 4.43 -0.90 -4.75
N PHE A 51 5.56 -1.57 -4.72
CA PHE A 51 6.03 -2.37 -3.60
C PHE A 51 7.50 -2.08 -3.26
N GLY A 52 7.84 -2.12 -1.99
CA GLY A 52 9.21 -2.42 -1.57
C GLY A 52 9.45 -3.93 -1.57
N ARG A 53 10.72 -4.35 -1.43
CA ARG A 53 11.13 -5.75 -1.53
C ARG A 53 10.29 -6.72 -0.67
N ILE A 54 10.23 -6.47 0.64
CA ILE A 54 9.55 -7.39 1.58
C ILE A 54 8.07 -7.55 1.22
N THR A 55 7.38 -6.45 0.94
CA THR A 55 5.97 -6.49 0.52
C THR A 55 5.81 -7.22 -0.81
N TYR A 56 6.69 -6.97 -1.77
CA TYR A 56 6.69 -7.68 -3.05
C TYR A 56 6.84 -9.19 -2.89
N GLU A 57 7.83 -9.63 -2.11
CA GLU A 57 8.10 -11.05 -1.84
C GLU A 57 6.89 -11.73 -1.19
N GLY A 58 6.30 -11.11 -0.16
CA GLY A 58 5.12 -11.64 0.52
C GLY A 58 3.86 -11.66 -0.37
N MET A 59 3.60 -10.58 -1.12
CA MET A 59 2.50 -10.52 -2.08
C MET A 59 2.67 -11.55 -3.20
N ALA A 60 3.87 -11.69 -3.76
CA ALA A 60 4.16 -12.66 -4.81
C ALA A 60 3.97 -14.11 -4.33
N ALA A 61 4.41 -14.42 -3.10
CA ALA A 61 4.25 -15.76 -2.52
C ALA A 61 2.79 -16.17 -2.39
N TYR A 62 1.90 -15.22 -2.11
CA TYR A 62 0.47 -15.48 -1.98
C TYR A 62 -0.26 -15.42 -3.33
N TRP A 63 -0.16 -14.30 -4.05
CA TRP A 63 -1.00 -14.03 -5.20
C TRP A 63 -0.67 -14.85 -6.45
N LYS A 64 0.56 -15.34 -6.59
CA LYS A 64 0.91 -16.24 -7.72
C LYS A 64 0.10 -17.53 -7.76
N THR A 65 -0.40 -17.99 -6.61
CA THR A 65 -1.14 -19.25 -6.47
C THR A 65 -2.59 -19.06 -6.02
N ALA A 66 -2.96 -17.85 -5.61
CA ALA A 66 -4.32 -17.52 -5.21
C ALA A 66 -5.25 -17.46 -6.45
N GLU A 67 -6.52 -17.73 -6.21
CA GLU A 67 -7.58 -17.68 -7.23
C GLU A 67 -8.60 -16.59 -6.89
N GLY A 68 -9.39 -16.19 -7.88
CA GLY A 68 -10.46 -15.20 -7.76
C GLY A 68 -10.10 -13.85 -8.35
N GLU A 69 -11.08 -12.96 -8.36
CA GLU A 69 -11.00 -11.69 -9.11
C GLU A 69 -9.87 -10.77 -8.62
N ILE A 70 -9.62 -10.70 -7.30
CA ILE A 70 -8.48 -9.95 -6.77
C ILE A 70 -7.16 -10.53 -7.25
N ALA A 71 -7.01 -11.87 -7.24
CA ALA A 71 -5.80 -12.54 -7.72
C ALA A 71 -5.55 -12.25 -9.21
N ASP A 72 -6.62 -12.24 -10.03
CA ASP A 72 -6.54 -11.90 -11.44
C ASP A 72 -6.00 -10.48 -11.64
N PHE A 73 -6.50 -9.50 -10.87
CA PHE A 73 -5.97 -8.13 -10.90
C PHE A 73 -4.52 -8.07 -10.44
N MET A 74 -4.18 -8.69 -9.31
CA MET A 74 -2.83 -8.67 -8.74
C MET A 74 -1.81 -9.28 -9.70
N ASN A 75 -2.18 -10.33 -10.43
CA ASN A 75 -1.31 -10.96 -11.42
C ASN A 75 -1.23 -10.17 -12.74
N ARG A 76 -2.31 -9.52 -13.17
CA ARG A 76 -2.38 -8.78 -14.44
C ARG A 76 -1.77 -7.38 -14.39
N LEU A 77 -2.01 -6.64 -13.30
CA LEU A 77 -1.56 -5.24 -13.20
C LEU A 77 -0.05 -5.13 -13.22
N PRO A 78 0.52 -4.10 -13.87
CA PRO A 78 1.93 -3.78 -13.80
C PRO A 78 2.39 -3.49 -12.37
N LYS A 79 3.54 -4.05 -11.97
CA LYS A 79 4.14 -3.88 -10.65
C LYS A 79 5.44 -3.11 -10.74
N ILE A 80 5.60 -2.14 -9.88
CA ILE A 80 6.85 -1.41 -9.68
C ILE A 80 7.45 -1.88 -8.37
N VAL A 81 8.63 -2.44 -8.42
CA VAL A 81 9.35 -2.98 -7.26
C VAL A 81 10.55 -2.10 -6.96
N CYS A 82 10.56 -1.46 -5.80
CA CYS A 82 11.62 -0.57 -5.38
C CYS A 82 12.57 -1.31 -4.43
N SER A 83 13.76 -1.66 -4.91
CA SER A 83 14.76 -2.38 -4.11
C SER A 83 16.18 -2.21 -4.64
N ARG A 84 17.11 -1.88 -3.76
CA ARG A 84 18.55 -1.83 -4.07
C ARG A 84 19.23 -3.19 -4.00
N THR A 85 18.59 -4.18 -3.38
CA THR A 85 19.21 -5.48 -3.05
C THR A 85 18.69 -6.66 -3.85
N MET A 86 17.55 -6.52 -4.54
CA MET A 86 17.02 -7.55 -5.43
C MET A 86 17.79 -7.54 -6.76
N ASP A 87 18.02 -8.72 -7.32
CA ASP A 87 18.62 -8.87 -8.65
C ASP A 87 17.57 -8.90 -9.75
N SER A 88 16.43 -9.50 -9.49
CA SER A 88 15.28 -9.61 -10.41
C SER A 88 13.94 -9.54 -9.68
N ALA A 89 12.88 -9.28 -10.43
CA ALA A 89 11.49 -9.30 -9.98
C ALA A 89 10.68 -10.17 -10.97
N ASP A 90 10.44 -11.43 -10.60
CA ASP A 90 9.94 -12.50 -11.49
C ASP A 90 8.43 -12.77 -11.37
N TRP A 91 7.73 -12.01 -10.55
CA TRP A 91 6.26 -11.99 -10.61
C TRP A 91 5.82 -11.23 -11.88
N ASN A 92 4.86 -11.80 -12.59
CA ASN A 92 4.41 -11.30 -13.90
C ASN A 92 4.20 -9.78 -13.93
N ASN A 93 4.60 -9.12 -15.02
CA ASN A 93 4.50 -7.67 -15.24
C ASN A 93 5.21 -6.82 -14.18
N SER A 94 6.33 -7.28 -13.62
CA SER A 94 7.12 -6.55 -12.63
C SER A 94 8.29 -5.81 -13.27
N THR A 95 8.51 -4.57 -12.83
CA THR A 95 9.67 -3.74 -13.18
C THR A 95 10.41 -3.38 -11.91
N LEU A 96 11.72 -3.67 -11.85
CA LEU A 96 12.58 -3.36 -10.71
C LEU A 96 13.22 -1.98 -10.87
N ILE A 97 13.08 -1.14 -9.85
CA ILE A 97 13.76 0.16 -9.72
C ILE A 97 14.76 0.07 -8.57
N LYS A 98 16.05 0.21 -8.87
CA LYS A 98 17.13 0.10 -7.88
C LYS A 98 17.59 1.44 -7.32
N GLU A 99 17.51 2.51 -8.12
CA GLU A 99 18.03 3.84 -7.78
C GLU A 99 17.02 4.93 -8.12
N ASN A 100 17.19 6.12 -7.57
CA ASN A 100 16.39 7.32 -7.85
C ASN A 100 14.86 7.06 -7.74
N VAL A 101 14.47 6.23 -6.75
CA VAL A 101 13.10 5.71 -6.61
C VAL A 101 12.05 6.84 -6.64
N ALA A 102 12.28 7.93 -5.90
CA ALA A 102 11.32 9.03 -5.83
C ALA A 102 11.13 9.71 -7.21
N GLU A 103 12.22 9.94 -7.94
CA GLU A 103 12.20 10.54 -9.28
C GLU A 103 11.49 9.63 -10.28
N GLU A 104 11.80 8.33 -10.27
CA GLU A 104 11.18 7.36 -11.18
C GLU A 104 9.68 7.18 -10.88
N ILE A 105 9.28 7.15 -9.61
CA ILE A 105 7.86 7.13 -9.22
C ILE A 105 7.16 8.43 -9.66
N ALA A 106 7.79 9.59 -9.52
CA ALA A 106 7.24 10.86 -10.00
C ALA A 106 7.03 10.86 -11.52
N LYS A 107 7.99 10.35 -12.30
CA LYS A 107 7.88 10.19 -13.76
C LYS A 107 6.74 9.23 -14.16
N LEU A 108 6.62 8.10 -13.47
CA LEU A 108 5.53 7.15 -13.70
C LEU A 108 4.18 7.79 -13.42
N LYS A 109 4.04 8.47 -12.27
CA LYS A 109 2.83 9.19 -11.87
C LYS A 109 2.42 10.24 -12.91
N ALA A 110 3.37 11.03 -13.43
CA ALA A 110 3.10 12.08 -14.42
C ALA A 110 2.47 11.55 -15.73
N ARG A 111 2.76 10.31 -16.11
CA ARG A 111 2.24 9.65 -17.32
C ARG A 111 1.11 8.66 -17.07
N SER A 112 0.78 8.37 -15.81
CA SER A 112 -0.33 7.48 -15.45
C SER A 112 -1.67 8.16 -15.72
N ASN A 113 -2.61 7.40 -16.27
CA ASN A 113 -3.99 7.83 -16.49
C ASN A 113 -4.90 7.46 -15.31
N LYS A 114 -4.58 6.35 -14.63
CA LYS A 114 -5.25 5.85 -13.44
C LYS A 114 -4.30 5.93 -12.24
N ASP A 115 -4.78 5.49 -11.08
CA ASP A 115 -4.06 5.59 -9.83
C ASP A 115 -2.92 4.57 -9.71
N MET A 116 -1.93 4.93 -8.90
CA MET A 116 -0.83 4.06 -8.48
C MET A 116 -0.98 3.78 -6.99
N TYR A 117 -0.99 2.52 -6.60
CA TYR A 117 -1.19 2.11 -5.21
C TYR A 117 0.10 1.58 -4.59
N VAL A 118 0.53 2.20 -3.50
CA VAL A 118 1.64 1.72 -2.66
C VAL A 118 1.06 0.89 -1.53
N PHE A 119 1.35 -0.41 -1.56
CA PHE A 119 0.94 -1.34 -0.52
C PHE A 119 2.08 -1.56 0.46
N GLY A 120 1.80 -1.43 1.74
CA GLY A 120 2.77 -1.68 2.79
C GLY A 120 4.05 -0.87 2.63
N SER A 121 5.20 -1.54 2.88
CA SER A 121 6.55 -1.03 2.64
C SER A 121 6.85 0.28 3.38
N ALA A 122 6.89 0.23 4.71
CA ALA A 122 7.14 1.43 5.54
C ALA A 122 8.36 2.22 5.06
N ASN A 123 9.48 1.55 4.72
CA ASN A 123 10.70 2.23 4.25
C ASN A 123 10.50 2.96 2.91
N LEU A 124 9.78 2.33 1.96
CA LEU A 124 9.45 2.97 0.69
C LEU A 124 8.52 4.16 0.93
N SER A 125 7.48 3.95 1.73
CA SER A 125 6.52 5.01 2.08
C SER A 125 7.19 6.18 2.78
N GLU A 126 8.15 5.94 3.66
CA GLU A 126 8.95 7.00 4.30
C GLU A 126 9.67 7.86 3.26
N THR A 127 10.32 7.25 2.27
CA THR A 127 10.97 7.98 1.17
C THR A 127 9.96 8.83 0.40
N LEU A 128 8.82 8.24 0.02
CA LEU A 128 7.79 8.93 -0.77
C LEU A 128 7.08 10.05 0.02
N ILE A 129 6.94 9.90 1.36
CA ILE A 129 6.41 10.94 2.24
C ILE A 129 7.39 12.12 2.32
N LYS A 130 8.69 11.86 2.51
CA LYS A 130 9.72 12.90 2.57
C LYS A 130 9.74 13.75 1.30
N GLU A 131 9.59 13.11 0.15
CA GLU A 131 9.54 13.76 -1.17
C GLU A 131 8.14 14.33 -1.54
N ASN A 132 7.16 14.26 -0.61
CA ASN A 132 5.79 14.78 -0.82
C ASN A 132 5.10 14.23 -2.09
N LEU A 133 5.30 12.95 -2.39
CA LEU A 133 4.79 12.33 -3.62
C LEU A 133 3.36 11.79 -3.51
N PHE A 134 2.92 11.42 -2.29
CA PHE A 134 1.56 10.94 -2.09
C PHE A 134 0.52 12.06 -2.28
N ASP A 135 -0.51 11.76 -3.04
CA ASP A 135 -1.68 12.61 -3.19
C ASP A 135 -2.78 12.23 -2.19
N GLU A 136 -2.86 10.93 -1.86
CA GLU A 136 -3.93 10.41 -1.02
C GLU A 136 -3.38 9.31 -0.10
N TYR A 137 -3.92 9.27 1.11
CA TYR A 137 -3.67 8.23 2.11
C TYR A 137 -4.98 7.52 2.41
N ARG A 138 -5.02 6.22 2.20
CA ARG A 138 -6.12 5.33 2.57
C ARG A 138 -5.64 4.40 3.66
N ILE A 139 -6.21 4.52 4.83
CA ILE A 139 -5.82 3.74 6.00
C ILE A 139 -7.04 3.03 6.54
N CYS A 140 -6.98 1.71 6.64
CA CYS A 140 -7.94 0.93 7.39
C CYS A 140 -7.41 0.71 8.81
N VAL A 141 -8.14 1.17 9.80
CA VAL A 141 -7.82 0.92 11.21
C VAL A 141 -8.57 -0.32 11.66
N ALA A 142 -7.84 -1.39 11.98
CA ALA A 142 -8.41 -2.60 12.55
C ALA A 142 -8.75 -2.40 14.03
N PRO A 143 -9.86 -2.97 14.52
CA PRO A 143 -10.32 -2.79 15.90
C PRO A 143 -9.53 -3.68 16.89
N ILE A 144 -8.21 -3.50 16.93
CA ILE A 144 -7.28 -4.23 17.80
C ILE A 144 -6.15 -3.33 18.28
N ILE A 145 -5.70 -3.54 19.51
CA ILE A 145 -4.47 -3.02 20.09
C ILE A 145 -3.47 -4.18 20.08
N ALA A 146 -2.39 -4.05 19.32
CA ALA A 146 -1.37 -5.10 19.22
C ALA A 146 -0.31 -4.99 20.33
N GLY A 147 0.01 -3.79 20.78
CA GLY A 147 0.99 -3.53 21.84
C GLY A 147 2.44 -3.59 21.40
N ASN A 148 2.76 -4.30 20.31
CA ASN A 148 4.07 -4.41 19.71
C ASN A 148 3.97 -4.60 18.19
N GLY A 149 5.08 -4.39 17.48
CA GLY A 149 5.16 -4.51 16.03
C GLY A 149 5.90 -3.34 15.39
N ARG A 150 5.71 -3.18 14.09
CA ARG A 150 6.31 -2.10 13.31
C ARG A 150 5.28 -1.04 12.96
N TYR A 151 5.58 0.20 13.32
CA TYR A 151 4.76 1.35 12.94
C TYR A 151 4.79 1.61 11.43
N LEU A 152 3.64 1.98 10.88
CA LEU A 152 3.56 2.45 9.49
C LEU A 152 4.30 3.78 9.33
N PHE A 153 4.11 4.71 10.25
CA PHE A 153 4.75 6.01 10.26
C PHE A 153 5.89 6.02 11.27
N SER A 154 7.14 6.03 10.77
CA SER A 154 8.33 6.08 11.62
C SER A 154 8.50 7.44 12.28
N LYS A 155 9.27 7.47 13.38
CA LYS A 155 9.66 8.74 14.03
C LYS A 155 10.55 9.56 13.08
N GLY A 156 10.38 10.89 13.11
CA GLY A 156 11.20 11.82 12.32
C GLY A 156 10.69 12.07 10.90
N LEU A 157 9.50 11.57 10.56
CA LEU A 157 8.83 12.02 9.33
C LEU A 157 8.47 13.50 9.43
N PRO A 158 8.50 14.22 8.30
CA PRO A 158 8.06 15.62 8.26
C PRO A 158 6.56 15.71 8.58
N GLU A 159 6.18 16.75 9.30
CA GLU A 159 4.75 17.07 9.50
C GLU A 159 4.06 17.29 8.15
N ARG A 160 2.90 16.66 7.98
CA ARG A 160 2.03 16.83 6.80
C ARG A 160 0.60 17.05 7.27
N LYS A 161 0.01 18.11 6.82
CA LYS A 161 -1.43 18.37 7.03
C LYS A 161 -2.22 17.66 5.94
N LEU A 162 -3.27 16.99 6.36
CA LEU A 162 -4.15 16.22 5.49
C LEU A 162 -5.59 16.73 5.66
N SER A 163 -6.38 16.60 4.60
CA SER A 163 -7.82 16.86 4.62
C SER A 163 -8.57 15.53 4.51
N LEU A 164 -9.55 15.30 5.38
CA LEU A 164 -10.38 14.11 5.31
C LEU A 164 -11.30 14.17 4.09
N ILE A 165 -11.20 13.18 3.22
CA ILE A 165 -12.10 12.99 2.07
C ILE A 165 -13.36 12.23 2.51
N SER A 166 -13.16 11.08 3.17
CA SER A 166 -14.26 10.22 3.64
C SER A 166 -13.78 9.26 4.72
N SER A 167 -14.74 8.76 5.50
CA SER A 167 -14.55 7.61 6.38
C SER A 167 -15.68 6.62 6.19
N GLU A 168 -15.37 5.34 6.24
CA GLU A 168 -16.30 4.24 6.04
C GLU A 168 -16.09 3.19 7.15
N GLN A 169 -17.17 2.83 7.84
CA GLN A 169 -17.15 1.77 8.82
C GLN A 169 -17.48 0.45 8.14
N LEU A 170 -16.64 -0.56 8.35
CA LEU A 170 -16.88 -1.92 7.90
C LEU A 170 -17.72 -2.69 8.93
N LYS A 171 -18.54 -3.64 8.50
CA LYS A 171 -19.27 -4.54 9.40
C LYS A 171 -18.37 -5.37 10.31
N THR A 172 -17.14 -5.60 9.90
CA THR A 172 -16.09 -6.25 10.68
C THR A 172 -15.56 -5.39 11.84
N GLY A 173 -15.97 -4.11 11.92
CA GLY A 173 -15.51 -3.16 12.92
C GLY A 173 -14.33 -2.31 12.49
N GLY A 174 -13.71 -2.60 11.34
CA GLY A 174 -12.66 -1.75 10.77
C GLY A 174 -13.19 -0.40 10.30
N VAL A 175 -12.33 0.62 10.24
CA VAL A 175 -12.67 1.94 9.69
C VAL A 175 -11.67 2.30 8.61
N ILE A 176 -12.15 2.50 7.38
CA ILE A 176 -11.34 3.01 6.27
C ILE A 176 -11.45 4.53 6.24
N ALA A 177 -10.36 5.22 6.46
CA ALA A 177 -10.26 6.67 6.32
C ALA A 177 -9.44 7.02 5.08
N LYS A 178 -9.94 7.97 4.29
CA LYS A 178 -9.26 8.51 3.10
C LYS A 178 -8.94 9.98 3.34
N TYR A 179 -7.70 10.33 3.14
CA TYR A 179 -7.21 11.69 3.30
C TYR A 179 -6.48 12.15 2.03
N GLU A 180 -6.62 13.41 1.67
CA GLU A 180 -5.79 14.04 0.65
C GLU A 180 -4.66 14.87 1.28
N SER A 181 -3.53 14.92 0.57
CA SER A 181 -2.39 15.77 0.93
C SER A 181 -2.72 17.22 0.65
N LEU A 182 -2.60 18.08 1.66
CA LEU A 182 -2.62 19.53 1.46
C LEU A 182 -1.24 19.95 0.93
N LYS A 183 -1.18 20.35 -0.33
CA LYS A 183 0.06 20.82 -1.01
C LYS A 183 0.32 22.29 -0.76
#